data_54bf86a8eb55d4c3551f48ff929c2bbe
#
_entry.id   54bf86a8eb55d4c3551f48ff929c2bbe
#
_cell.length_a   1.000
_cell.length_b   1.000
_cell.length_c   1.000
_cell.angle_alpha   90.00
_cell.angle_beta   90.00
_cell.angle_gamma   90.00
#
_symmetry.space_group_name_H-M   'P 1'
#
loop_
_entity.id
_entity.type
_entity.pdbx_description
1 polymer ?
#
loop_
_entity_poly.entity_id
_entity_poly.type
_entity_poly.pdbx_seq_one_letter_code
_entity_poly.pdbx_strand_id
1 'polypeptide(L)'
;MRWWPKVKTTKRLREQNMKTTKDYKAFLEEVRKETGIDALVPDESGLVTVNVDEAFNVNLQFVEASASILCFVEVTQLPSDAPKEVYRALLAGGLFGHETGGGFFTLEPDTETVIYNYFFDLEAIEDDVDEFVSTLEKIMQLCDIWTKRIKGILEDGETSGSTENHIFFHP
;
A
#
# COMPACT_ATOMS: atom_id res chain seq x y z
N MET A 1 -15.54 8.04 3.71
CA MET A 1 -14.81 9.30 3.77
C MET A 1 -14.00 9.42 2.48
N ARG A 2 -14.07 10.53 1.77
CA ARG A 2 -13.37 10.68 0.47
C ARG A 2 -12.09 11.46 0.72
N TRP A 3 -10.96 10.83 0.54
CA TRP A 3 -9.62 11.35 0.84
C TRP A 3 -9.11 12.35 -0.19
N TRP A 4 -9.66 12.32 -1.44
CA TRP A 4 -9.15 13.08 -2.57
C TRP A 4 -10.22 14.00 -3.17
N PRO A 5 -9.85 15.18 -3.69
CA PRO A 5 -10.79 16.06 -4.39
C PRO A 5 -11.35 15.41 -5.66
N LYS A 6 -12.61 15.73 -6.01
CA LYS A 6 -13.23 15.23 -7.26
C LYS A 6 -12.52 15.80 -8.48
N VAL A 7 -11.94 14.92 -9.30
CA VAL A 7 -11.31 15.28 -10.57
C VAL A 7 -12.35 15.38 -11.68
N LYS A 8 -12.22 16.37 -12.56
CA LYS A 8 -13.04 16.50 -13.79
C LYS A 8 -12.21 15.97 -14.96
N THR A 9 -12.56 14.81 -15.48
CA THR A 9 -11.85 14.11 -16.55
C THR A 9 -11.84 14.92 -17.84
N THR A 10 -10.65 15.26 -18.35
CA THR A 10 -10.46 15.70 -19.71
C THR A 10 -9.57 14.67 -20.40
N LYS A 11 -10.17 13.77 -21.17
CA LYS A 11 -9.48 12.71 -21.89
C LYS A 11 -8.59 13.33 -22.98
N ARG A 12 -7.29 13.34 -22.79
CA ARG A 12 -6.29 13.72 -23.80
C ARG A 12 -5.64 12.45 -24.33
N LEU A 13 -5.81 12.20 -25.61
CA LEU A 13 -5.08 11.15 -26.34
C LEU A 13 -3.59 11.53 -26.40
N ARG A 14 -2.75 10.84 -25.63
CA ARG A 14 -1.29 10.87 -25.75
C ARG A 14 -0.79 9.51 -26.22
N GLU A 15 -0.06 9.51 -27.34
CA GLU A 15 0.65 8.33 -27.88
C GLU A 15 2.01 8.08 -27.18
N GLN A 16 2.15 8.38 -25.89
CA GLN A 16 3.42 8.22 -25.18
C GLN A 16 3.26 7.26 -24.01
N ASN A 17 3.60 5.99 -24.25
CA ASN A 17 3.75 5.01 -23.19
C ASN A 17 4.85 5.45 -22.21
N MET A 18 4.55 5.48 -20.92
CA MET A 18 5.49 5.79 -19.85
C MET A 18 6.62 4.74 -19.80
N LYS A 19 7.83 5.12 -20.20
CA LYS A 19 8.99 4.22 -20.29
C LYS A 19 10.19 4.67 -19.49
N THR A 20 10.19 5.91 -19.04
CA THR A 20 11.34 6.52 -18.39
C THR A 20 10.92 7.26 -17.12
N THR A 21 11.87 7.47 -16.23
CA THR A 21 11.69 8.34 -15.04
C THR A 21 11.21 9.75 -15.43
N LYS A 22 11.59 10.24 -16.63
CA LYS A 22 11.12 11.53 -17.10
C LYS A 22 9.62 11.53 -17.40
N ASP A 23 9.12 10.46 -18.04
CA ASP A 23 7.69 10.30 -18.33
C ASP A 23 6.90 10.19 -17.04
N TYR A 24 7.40 9.42 -16.07
CA TYR A 24 6.84 9.32 -14.73
C TYR A 24 6.72 10.68 -14.02
N LYS A 25 7.79 11.50 -14.05
CA LYS A 25 7.75 12.86 -13.47
C LYS A 25 6.73 13.75 -14.16
N ALA A 26 6.58 13.63 -15.49
CA ALA A 26 5.58 14.37 -16.25
C ALA A 26 4.14 13.92 -15.90
N PHE A 27 3.92 12.62 -15.74
CA PHE A 27 2.65 12.06 -15.28
C PHE A 27 2.27 12.57 -13.88
N LEU A 28 3.19 12.52 -12.92
CA LEU A 28 2.93 13.05 -11.57
C LEU A 28 2.58 14.54 -11.57
N GLU A 29 3.24 15.32 -12.43
CA GLU A 29 2.94 16.75 -12.58
C GLU A 29 1.52 16.98 -13.12
N GLU A 30 1.04 16.10 -14.01
CA GLU A 30 -0.33 16.12 -14.52
C GLU A 30 -1.33 15.75 -13.41
N VAL A 31 -1.06 14.66 -12.67
CA VAL A 31 -1.86 14.27 -11.50
C VAL A 31 -1.96 15.42 -10.49
N ARG A 32 -0.85 16.06 -10.16
CA ARG A 32 -0.84 17.24 -9.26
C ARG A 32 -1.74 18.36 -9.73
N LYS A 33 -1.66 18.70 -11.03
CA LYS A 33 -2.47 19.78 -11.62
C LYS A 33 -3.96 19.48 -11.60
N GLU A 34 -4.33 18.22 -11.84
CA GLU A 34 -5.73 17.83 -11.90
C GLU A 34 -6.34 17.62 -10.52
N THR A 35 -5.57 17.07 -9.57
CA THR A 35 -6.06 16.73 -8.23
C THR A 35 -5.85 17.82 -7.19
N GLY A 36 -4.87 18.71 -7.40
CA GLY A 36 -4.44 19.67 -6.39
C GLY A 36 -3.64 19.05 -5.24
N ILE A 37 -3.10 17.83 -5.42
CA ILE A 37 -2.29 17.14 -4.40
C ILE A 37 -0.84 17.59 -4.53
N ASP A 38 -0.47 18.64 -3.81
CA ASP A 38 0.88 19.23 -3.89
C ASP A 38 1.99 18.29 -3.40
N ALA A 39 1.65 17.28 -2.59
CA ALA A 39 2.62 16.33 -2.02
C ALA A 39 3.20 15.33 -3.03
N LEU A 40 2.63 15.18 -4.22
CA LEU A 40 3.11 14.27 -5.28
C LEU A 40 4.37 14.83 -5.98
N VAL A 41 5.42 15.10 -5.22
CA VAL A 41 6.70 15.60 -5.72
C VAL A 41 7.77 14.55 -5.53
N PRO A 42 8.34 14.01 -6.62
CA PRO A 42 9.43 13.05 -6.52
C PRO A 42 10.71 13.73 -6.02
N ASP A 43 11.42 13.04 -5.14
CA ASP A 43 12.76 13.42 -4.71
C ASP A 43 13.82 13.19 -5.82
N GLU A 44 15.11 13.33 -5.46
CA GLU A 44 16.23 13.13 -6.41
C GLU A 44 16.28 11.70 -6.96
N SER A 45 15.86 10.70 -6.17
CA SER A 45 15.81 9.29 -6.57
C SER A 45 14.55 8.93 -7.38
N GLY A 46 13.59 9.85 -7.47
CA GLY A 46 12.29 9.62 -8.10
C GLY A 46 11.25 9.02 -7.16
N LEU A 47 11.55 8.88 -5.88
CA LEU A 47 10.61 8.43 -4.87
C LEU A 47 9.65 9.58 -4.48
N VAL A 48 8.37 9.28 -4.45
CA VAL A 48 7.33 10.14 -3.87
C VAL A 48 6.87 9.51 -2.58
N THR A 49 6.80 10.30 -1.50
CA THR A 49 6.19 9.89 -0.24
C THR A 49 5.08 10.87 0.13
N VAL A 50 3.87 10.35 0.27
CA VAL A 50 2.69 11.11 0.70
C VAL A 50 2.20 10.56 2.03
N ASN A 51 2.17 11.39 3.06
CA ASN A 51 1.51 11.03 4.32
C ASN A 51 0.01 11.28 4.18
N VAL A 52 -0.79 10.24 4.44
CA VAL A 52 -2.24 10.29 4.35
C VAL A 52 -2.83 10.15 5.74
N ASP A 53 -3.49 11.21 6.20
CA ASP A 53 -4.19 11.34 7.50
C ASP A 53 -3.36 10.94 8.73
N GLU A 54 -2.05 11.15 8.67
CA GLU A 54 -1.11 10.72 9.71
C GLU A 54 -1.13 9.20 10.00
N ALA A 55 -1.85 8.44 9.19
CA ALA A 55 -2.03 7.01 9.38
C ALA A 55 -1.11 6.16 8.50
N PHE A 56 -0.88 6.59 7.25
CA PHE A 56 -0.11 5.81 6.29
C PHE A 56 0.86 6.68 5.49
N ASN A 57 2.06 6.13 5.25
CA ASN A 57 3.00 6.64 4.26
C ASN A 57 2.79 5.87 2.96
N VAL A 58 2.26 6.55 1.96
CA VAL A 58 2.12 6.01 0.59
C VAL A 58 3.34 6.42 -0.19
N ASN A 59 4.05 5.44 -0.70
CA ASN A 59 5.26 5.64 -1.48
C ASN A 59 5.00 5.22 -2.93
N LEU A 60 5.47 6.03 -3.88
CA LEU A 60 5.40 5.75 -5.32
C LEU A 60 6.79 5.83 -5.92
N GLN A 61 7.16 4.84 -6.70
CA GLN A 61 8.45 4.81 -7.39
C GLN A 61 8.31 4.20 -8.78
N PHE A 62 8.94 4.83 -9.76
CA PHE A 62 9.04 4.26 -11.09
C PHE A 62 10.16 3.22 -11.14
N VAL A 63 9.83 2.00 -11.58
CA VAL A 63 10.76 0.88 -11.74
C VAL A 63 11.12 0.76 -13.21
N GLU A 64 12.26 1.33 -13.61
CA GLU A 64 12.69 1.38 -15.02
C GLU A 64 12.81 -0.02 -15.64
N ALA A 65 13.29 -1.00 -14.88
CA ALA A 65 13.49 -2.38 -15.36
C ALA A 65 12.22 -3.05 -15.86
N SER A 66 11.08 -2.72 -15.28
CA SER A 66 9.75 -3.26 -15.65
C SER A 66 8.84 -2.21 -16.30
N ALA A 67 9.31 -0.97 -16.44
CA ALA A 67 8.53 0.18 -16.89
C ALA A 67 7.17 0.24 -16.16
N SER A 68 7.19 0.22 -14.82
CA SER A 68 5.99 0.20 -13.97
C SER A 68 6.09 1.18 -12.82
N ILE A 69 4.96 1.64 -12.28
CA ILE A 69 4.92 2.39 -11.03
C ILE A 69 4.63 1.40 -9.91
N LEU A 70 5.57 1.29 -8.96
CA LEU A 70 5.37 0.58 -7.71
C LEU A 70 4.78 1.55 -6.68
N CYS A 71 3.61 1.20 -6.14
CA CYS A 71 3.08 1.79 -4.92
C CYS A 71 3.39 0.85 -3.76
N PHE A 72 3.98 1.38 -2.68
CA PHE A 72 4.15 0.60 -1.47
C PHE A 72 3.75 1.40 -0.24
N VAL A 73 3.09 0.72 0.70
CA VAL A 73 2.51 1.32 1.91
C VAL A 73 2.95 0.53 3.12
N GLU A 74 3.51 1.22 4.10
CA GLU A 74 3.80 0.64 5.41
C GLU A 74 2.47 0.44 6.16
N VAL A 75 2.10 -0.83 6.37
CA VAL A 75 0.80 -1.18 6.97
C VAL A 75 0.86 -1.19 8.48
N THR A 76 1.83 -1.91 9.05
CA THR A 76 2.06 -1.99 10.50
C THR A 76 3.41 -2.62 10.81
N GLN A 77 3.97 -2.29 11.95
CA GLN A 77 5.13 -2.98 12.49
C GLN A 77 4.66 -4.12 13.40
N LEU A 78 5.26 -5.30 13.24
CA LEU A 78 4.98 -6.46 14.07
C LEU A 78 5.90 -6.51 15.28
N PRO A 79 5.42 -7.01 16.44
CA PRO A 79 6.32 -7.35 17.54
C PRO A 79 7.22 -8.54 17.14
N SER A 80 8.41 -8.65 17.74
CA SER A 80 9.37 -9.71 17.44
C SER A 80 8.87 -11.13 17.75
N ASP A 81 7.85 -11.24 18.56
CA ASP A 81 7.17 -12.47 18.97
C ASP A 81 5.77 -12.60 18.34
N ALA A 82 5.52 -11.91 17.24
CA ALA A 82 4.25 -11.96 16.52
C ALA A 82 3.80 -13.42 16.26
N PRO A 83 2.54 -13.77 16.55
CA PRO A 83 2.06 -15.13 16.36
C PRO A 83 2.07 -15.53 14.88
N LYS A 84 2.33 -16.79 14.58
CA LYS A 84 2.35 -17.34 13.22
C LYS A 84 1.05 -17.11 12.44
N GLU A 85 -0.04 -16.91 13.13
CA GLU A 85 -1.36 -16.63 12.59
C GLU A 85 -1.39 -15.35 11.77
N VAL A 86 -0.58 -14.33 12.14
CA VAL A 86 -0.42 -13.11 11.36
C VAL A 86 0.18 -13.43 9.98
N TYR A 87 1.30 -14.14 9.96
CA TYR A 87 1.99 -14.50 8.71
C TYR A 87 1.11 -15.40 7.84
N ARG A 88 0.39 -16.34 8.47
CA ARG A 88 -0.56 -17.21 7.77
C ARG A 88 -1.71 -16.42 7.15
N ALA A 89 -2.24 -15.43 7.86
CA ALA A 89 -3.29 -14.55 7.34
C ALA A 89 -2.82 -13.74 6.13
N LEU A 90 -1.61 -13.15 6.22
CA LEU A 90 -1.02 -12.38 5.12
C LEU A 90 -0.81 -13.24 3.87
N LEU A 91 -0.24 -14.45 4.03
CA LEU A 91 -0.02 -15.38 2.92
C LEU A 91 -1.34 -15.89 2.32
N ALA A 92 -2.32 -16.23 3.17
CA ALA A 92 -3.63 -16.69 2.70
C ALA A 92 -4.41 -15.59 1.97
N GLY A 93 -4.33 -14.34 2.47
CA GLY A 93 -4.96 -13.19 1.83
C GLY A 93 -4.41 -12.87 0.44
N GLY A 94 -3.13 -13.20 0.19
CA GLY A 94 -2.51 -13.09 -1.13
C GLY A 94 -2.98 -14.13 -2.15
N LEU A 95 -3.71 -15.17 -1.71
CA LEU A 95 -4.14 -16.25 -2.61
C LEU A 95 -5.09 -15.72 -3.69
N PHE A 96 -4.67 -15.82 -4.95
CA PHE A 96 -5.36 -15.30 -6.13
C PHE A 96 -5.65 -13.79 -6.11
N GLY A 97 -5.02 -13.02 -5.21
CA GLY A 97 -5.20 -11.57 -5.12
C GLY A 97 -6.58 -11.09 -4.63
N HIS A 98 -7.45 -11.98 -4.17
CA HIS A 98 -8.83 -11.63 -3.80
C HIS A 98 -8.91 -10.65 -2.63
N GLU A 99 -8.12 -10.89 -1.58
CA GLU A 99 -8.12 -10.04 -0.37
C GLU A 99 -7.05 -8.96 -0.42
N THR A 100 -6.21 -8.94 -1.48
CA THR A 100 -5.14 -7.96 -1.67
C THR A 100 -5.37 -7.03 -2.87
N GLY A 101 -6.50 -7.15 -3.56
CA GLY A 101 -6.83 -6.28 -4.70
C GLY A 101 -5.80 -6.32 -5.83
N GLY A 102 -5.10 -7.46 -6.01
CA GLY A 102 -4.05 -7.64 -7.00
C GLY A 102 -2.63 -7.27 -6.53
N GLY A 103 -2.48 -6.68 -5.35
CA GLY A 103 -1.19 -6.46 -4.72
C GLY A 103 -0.73 -7.63 -3.85
N PHE A 104 0.34 -7.43 -3.08
CA PHE A 104 0.90 -8.45 -2.20
C PHE A 104 1.58 -7.83 -0.99
N PHE A 105 1.67 -8.60 0.09
CA PHE A 105 2.38 -8.21 1.29
C PHE A 105 3.82 -8.72 1.30
N THR A 106 4.71 -7.90 1.85
CA THR A 106 6.08 -8.26 2.19
C THR A 106 6.39 -7.87 3.62
N LEU A 107 7.44 -8.43 4.18
CA LEU A 107 7.96 -8.07 5.49
C LEU A 107 9.36 -7.46 5.30
N GLU A 108 9.58 -6.26 5.84
CA GLU A 108 10.91 -5.70 6.00
C GLU A 108 11.56 -6.33 7.24
N PRO A 109 12.61 -7.17 7.07
CA PRO A 109 13.10 -8.01 8.17
C PRO A 109 13.83 -7.23 9.26
N ASP A 110 14.41 -6.08 8.95
CA ASP A 110 15.18 -5.29 9.93
C ASP A 110 14.27 -4.52 10.88
N THR A 111 13.08 -4.12 10.42
CA THR A 111 12.10 -3.34 11.18
C THR A 111 10.85 -4.13 11.53
N GLU A 112 10.72 -5.38 11.07
CA GLU A 112 9.50 -6.19 11.19
C GLU A 112 8.25 -5.47 10.66
N THR A 113 8.42 -4.61 9.64
CA THR A 113 7.32 -3.84 9.06
C THR A 113 6.64 -4.60 7.93
N VAL A 114 5.33 -4.79 8.04
CA VAL A 114 4.49 -5.32 6.96
C VAL A 114 4.27 -4.22 5.93
N ILE A 115 4.65 -4.48 4.69
CA ILE A 115 4.53 -3.56 3.57
C ILE A 115 3.56 -4.16 2.55
N TYR A 116 2.55 -3.39 2.16
CA TYR A 116 1.72 -3.71 1.01
C TYR A 116 2.34 -3.14 -0.25
N ASN A 117 2.39 -3.93 -1.33
CA ASN A 117 2.97 -3.55 -2.62
C ASN A 117 1.93 -3.73 -3.73
N TYR A 118 1.88 -2.77 -4.65
CA TYR A 118 1.02 -2.80 -5.83
C TYR A 118 1.74 -2.21 -7.03
N PHE A 119 1.73 -2.93 -8.16
CA PHE A 119 2.22 -2.41 -9.44
C PHE A 119 1.05 -1.88 -10.26
N PHE A 120 1.11 -0.60 -10.62
CA PHE A 120 0.12 -0.01 -11.49
C PHE A 120 0.20 -0.55 -12.91
N ASP A 121 -0.95 -0.84 -13.48
CA ASP A 121 -1.10 -1.05 -14.92
C ASP A 121 -1.03 0.32 -15.62
N LEU A 122 0.10 0.58 -16.28
CA LEU A 122 0.34 1.87 -16.92
C LEU A 122 -0.65 2.14 -18.06
N GLU A 123 -1.07 1.10 -18.81
CA GLU A 123 -2.05 1.27 -19.88
C GLU A 123 -3.40 1.77 -19.35
N ALA A 124 -3.74 1.41 -18.11
CA ALA A 124 -4.97 1.86 -17.47
C ALA A 124 -4.91 3.29 -16.93
N ILE A 125 -3.72 3.77 -16.52
CA ILE A 125 -3.59 5.03 -15.78
C ILE A 125 -2.97 6.17 -16.58
N GLU A 126 -2.20 5.90 -17.67
CA GLU A 126 -1.46 6.94 -18.42
C GLU A 126 -2.37 8.06 -18.95
N ASP A 127 -3.58 7.71 -19.36
CA ASP A 127 -4.57 8.66 -19.89
C ASP A 127 -5.78 8.87 -18.94
N ASP A 128 -5.72 8.32 -17.73
CA ASP A 128 -6.84 8.35 -16.77
C ASP A 128 -6.36 8.60 -15.34
N VAL A 129 -6.20 9.88 -15.00
CA VAL A 129 -5.83 10.31 -13.64
C VAL A 129 -6.86 9.88 -12.61
N ASP A 130 -8.14 9.82 -12.98
CA ASP A 130 -9.21 9.36 -12.08
C ASP A 130 -9.03 7.88 -11.70
N GLU A 131 -8.62 7.02 -12.65
CA GLU A 131 -8.34 5.60 -12.35
C GLU A 131 -7.11 5.45 -11.45
N PHE A 132 -6.06 6.26 -11.66
CA PHE A 132 -4.90 6.28 -10.77
C PHE A 132 -5.31 6.65 -9.33
N VAL A 133 -6.04 7.74 -9.16
CA VAL A 133 -6.51 8.22 -7.84
C VAL A 133 -7.47 7.21 -7.20
N SER A 134 -8.42 6.68 -7.97
CA SER A 134 -9.37 5.67 -7.48
C SER A 134 -8.65 4.40 -7.00
N THR A 135 -7.59 4.00 -7.69
CA THR A 135 -6.77 2.85 -7.29
C THR A 135 -6.00 3.14 -6.00
N LEU A 136 -5.43 4.33 -5.83
CA LEU A 136 -4.81 4.73 -4.56
C LEU A 136 -5.81 4.73 -3.41
N GLU A 137 -7.04 5.24 -3.61
CA GLU A 137 -8.10 5.19 -2.59
C GLU A 137 -8.43 3.74 -2.18
N LYS A 138 -8.52 2.81 -3.14
CA LYS A 138 -8.76 1.38 -2.88
C LYS A 138 -7.61 0.75 -2.09
N ILE A 139 -6.35 1.09 -2.42
CA ILE A 139 -5.16 0.64 -1.72
C ILE A 139 -5.20 1.10 -0.26
N MET A 140 -5.53 2.36 0.00
CA MET A 140 -5.62 2.91 1.36
C MET A 140 -6.70 2.22 2.20
N GLN A 141 -7.88 2.00 1.61
CA GLN A 141 -8.96 1.26 2.28
C GLN A 141 -8.55 -0.17 2.61
N LEU A 142 -7.83 -0.83 1.70
CA LEU A 142 -7.33 -2.18 1.90
C LEU A 142 -6.28 -2.22 3.02
N CYS A 143 -5.35 -1.27 3.05
CA CYS A 143 -4.34 -1.17 4.11
C CYS A 143 -4.99 -0.94 5.49
N ASP A 144 -6.02 -0.11 5.59
CA ASP A 144 -6.79 0.11 6.83
C ASP A 144 -7.48 -1.19 7.31
N ILE A 145 -8.11 -1.93 6.39
CA ILE A 145 -8.73 -3.23 6.70
C ILE A 145 -7.68 -4.22 7.24
N TRP A 146 -6.54 -4.31 6.58
CA TRP A 146 -5.48 -5.24 6.99
C TRP A 146 -4.79 -4.83 8.29
N THR A 147 -4.58 -3.55 8.53
CA THR A 147 -4.08 -3.02 9.82
C THR A 147 -4.97 -3.46 10.96
N LYS A 148 -6.29 -3.31 10.82
CA LYS A 148 -7.27 -3.73 11.83
C LYS A 148 -7.29 -5.25 12.03
N ARG A 149 -7.19 -6.02 10.92
CA ARG A 149 -7.15 -7.49 10.97
C ARG A 149 -5.91 -7.99 11.70
N ILE A 150 -4.72 -7.45 11.36
CA ILE A 150 -3.46 -7.83 12.03
C ILE A 150 -3.54 -7.50 13.52
N LYS A 151 -4.00 -6.30 13.85
CA LYS A 151 -4.16 -5.88 15.25
C LYS A 151 -5.08 -6.84 16.04
N GLY A 152 -6.20 -7.24 15.47
CA GLY A 152 -7.09 -8.24 16.10
C GLY A 152 -6.41 -9.57 16.36
N ILE A 153 -5.61 -10.08 15.40
CA ILE A 153 -4.86 -11.33 15.59
C ILE A 153 -3.81 -11.20 16.69
N LEU A 154 -3.13 -10.05 16.78
CA LEU A 154 -2.15 -9.80 17.85
C LEU A 154 -2.80 -9.77 19.23
N GLU A 155 -3.94 -9.08 19.38
CA GLU A 155 -4.71 -9.00 20.63
C GLU A 155 -5.26 -10.36 21.07
N ASP A 156 -5.76 -11.18 20.14
CA ASP A 156 -6.23 -12.54 20.42
C ASP A 156 -5.09 -13.49 20.84
N GLY A 157 -3.90 -13.31 20.27
CA GLY A 157 -2.69 -14.07 20.62
C GLY A 157 -2.22 -13.79 22.05
N GLU A 158 -2.26 -12.54 22.50
CA GLU A 158 -1.90 -12.15 23.86
C GLU A 158 -2.86 -12.75 24.91
N THR A 159 -4.15 -12.82 24.62
CA THR A 159 -5.15 -13.42 25.51
C THR A 159 -5.00 -14.92 25.64
N SER A 160 -4.57 -15.61 24.58
CA SER A 160 -4.36 -17.07 24.60
C SER A 160 -3.07 -17.47 25.33
N GLY A 161 -2.04 -16.63 25.31
CA GLY A 161 -0.76 -16.88 26.03
C GLY A 161 -0.84 -16.71 27.53
N SER A 162 -1.82 -15.96 28.04
CA SER A 162 -1.99 -15.73 29.50
C SER A 162 -2.78 -16.84 30.22
N THR A 163 -3.33 -17.83 29.50
CA THR A 163 -4.18 -18.89 30.09
C THR A 163 -3.41 -20.20 30.35
N GLU A 164 -2.15 -20.33 29.95
CA GLU A 164 -1.37 -21.58 30.09
C GLU A 164 -0.54 -21.71 31.40
N ASN A 165 -0.73 -20.86 32.41
CA ASN A 165 0.00 -20.95 33.67
C ASN A 165 -0.92 -21.15 34.89
N HIS A 166 -1.74 -22.20 34.94
CA HIS A 166 -2.23 -22.74 36.21
C HIS A 166 -2.62 -24.22 36.07
N ILE A 167 -1.61 -25.08 35.97
CA ILE A 167 -1.79 -26.47 36.41
C ILE A 167 -1.07 -26.59 37.75
N PHE A 168 -1.84 -26.45 38.85
CA PHE A 168 -1.40 -26.82 40.17
C PHE A 168 -1.32 -28.34 40.27
N PHE A 169 -0.09 -28.87 40.34
CA PHE A 169 0.11 -30.18 40.97
C PHE A 169 0.11 -30.00 42.46
N HIS A 170 -0.90 -30.58 43.13
CA HIS A 170 -0.82 -30.89 44.55
C HIS A 170 -0.53 -32.38 44.72
N PRO A 171 0.34 -32.74 45.71
CA PRO A 171 0.80 -34.10 45.98
C PRO A 171 -0.30 -35.00 46.59
#